data_5f94deb0ef141628fa544a1eaadb9f11
#
_entry.id   5f94deb0ef141628fa544a1eaadb9f11
#
_cell.length_a   1.000
_cell.length_b   1.000
_cell.length_c   1.000
_cell.angle_alpha   90.00
_cell.angle_beta   90.00
_cell.angle_gamma   90.00
#
_symmetry.space_group_name_H-M   'P 1'
#
loop_
_entity.id
_entity.type
_entity.pdbx_description
1 polymer ?
#
loop_
_entity_poly.entity_id
_entity_poly.type
_entity_poly.pdbx_seq_one_letter_code
_entity_poly.pdbx_strand_id
1 'polypeptide(L)'
;MATNSNFNFTSNITVTLELPFSEHIEELRQRIFFVFWIILLLTCAAFIEVKSLVKILELPVSNVKFFQISPGEYFISTIKISFYTGLLFSSPFIVSQLILFLLPGLTKKETKIILPLLLASLLLFGIGLAFSYYTLIPAALNFFLNYSEEVLEPFWSFDQYFEFILVLFYSTGLAFQI
;
A
#
# COMPACT_ATOMS: atom_id res chain seq x y z
N MET A 1 11.42 63.79 35.40
CA MET A 1 10.92 62.41 35.64
C MET A 1 10.54 61.82 34.32
N ALA A 2 11.40 61.04 33.70
CA ALA A 2 11.17 60.37 32.43
C ALA A 2 11.40 58.89 32.68
N THR A 3 10.33 58.09 32.59
CA THR A 3 10.35 56.63 32.71
C THR A 3 10.59 56.05 31.33
N ASN A 4 11.77 55.45 31.17
CA ASN A 4 12.15 54.60 30.05
C ASN A 4 11.32 53.30 30.10
N SER A 5 10.46 53.10 29.12
CA SER A 5 9.89 51.80 28.76
C SER A 5 10.53 51.28 27.49
N ASN A 6 11.71 50.66 27.62
CA ASN A 6 12.27 49.85 26.55
C ASN A 6 11.47 48.55 26.47
N PHE A 7 10.50 48.53 25.57
CA PHE A 7 9.79 47.31 25.17
C PHE A 7 10.69 46.50 24.23
N ASN A 8 11.23 45.39 24.74
CA ASN A 8 12.03 44.46 23.98
C ASN A 8 11.13 43.74 22.94
N PHE A 9 11.08 44.25 21.71
CA PHE A 9 10.37 43.66 20.56
C PHE A 9 11.11 42.50 19.92
N THR A 10 12.36 42.18 20.34
CA THR A 10 13.21 41.22 19.68
C THR A 10 13.09 39.77 20.20
N SER A 11 12.46 39.57 21.37
CA SER A 11 12.34 38.22 21.96
C SER A 11 11.13 37.41 21.48
N ASN A 12 10.15 38.04 20.83
CA ASN A 12 8.91 37.36 20.40
C ASN A 12 8.96 36.84 18.95
N ILE A 13 9.99 37.20 18.15
CA ILE A 13 10.07 36.79 16.74
C ILE A 13 10.77 35.43 16.58
N THR A 14 11.62 35.05 17.52
CA THR A 14 12.32 33.76 17.45
C THR A 14 11.49 32.58 17.95
N VAL A 15 10.50 32.81 18.81
CA VAL A 15 9.63 31.75 19.37
C VAL A 15 8.57 31.28 18.38
N THR A 16 8.18 32.13 17.42
CA THR A 16 7.11 31.81 16.46
C THR A 16 7.57 31.05 15.22
N LEU A 17 8.86 30.91 14.98
CA LEU A 17 9.40 30.20 13.82
C LEU A 17 9.75 28.73 14.09
N GLU A 18 9.93 28.34 15.35
CA GLU A 18 10.23 26.94 15.71
C GLU A 18 8.97 26.12 16.06
N LEU A 19 7.89 26.78 16.50
CA LEU A 19 6.63 26.14 16.85
C LEU A 19 5.95 25.41 15.67
N PRO A 20 5.89 25.94 14.44
CA PRO A 20 5.22 25.24 13.34
C PRO A 20 5.97 24.00 12.86
N PHE A 21 7.29 23.91 13.07
CA PHE A 21 8.08 22.76 12.62
C PHE A 21 7.93 21.56 13.56
N SER A 22 7.91 21.80 14.87
CA SER A 22 7.72 20.75 15.88
C SER A 22 6.29 20.17 15.85
N GLU A 23 5.30 21.00 15.63
CA GLU A 23 3.90 20.56 15.46
C GLU A 23 3.74 19.69 14.20
N HIS A 24 4.40 20.05 13.12
CA HIS A 24 4.33 19.29 11.87
C HIS A 24 5.01 17.90 11.98
N ILE A 25 6.13 17.82 12.72
CA ILE A 25 6.79 16.55 13.04
C ILE A 25 5.91 15.68 13.94
N GLU A 26 5.24 16.28 14.93
CA GLU A 26 4.33 15.57 15.81
C GLU A 26 3.12 15.01 15.05
N GLU A 27 2.57 15.80 14.12
CA GLU A 27 1.50 15.35 13.22
C GLU A 27 1.95 14.18 12.34
N LEU A 28 3.16 14.26 11.77
CA LEU A 28 3.73 13.17 10.98
C LEU A 28 3.86 11.88 11.80
N ARG A 29 4.35 11.99 13.03
CA ARG A 29 4.49 10.85 13.93
C ARG A 29 3.14 10.19 14.21
N GLN A 30 2.12 10.95 14.53
CA GLN A 30 0.77 10.43 14.79
C GLN A 30 0.19 9.73 13.57
N ARG A 31 0.38 10.27 12.36
CA ARG A 31 -0.09 9.67 11.11
C ARG A 31 0.65 8.37 10.79
N ILE A 32 1.97 8.31 11.00
CA ILE A 32 2.76 7.08 10.85
C ILE A 32 2.27 5.99 11.80
N PHE A 33 2.01 6.31 13.08
CA PHE A 33 1.46 5.35 14.03
C PHE A 33 0.08 4.86 13.61
N PHE A 34 -0.78 5.74 13.12
CA PHE A 34 -2.10 5.37 12.62
C PHE A 34 -2.03 4.41 11.42
N VAL A 35 -1.18 4.74 10.44
CA VAL A 35 -0.93 3.88 9.26
C VAL A 35 -0.37 2.52 9.69
N PHE A 36 0.57 2.49 10.63
CA PHE A 36 1.13 1.25 11.15
C PHE A 36 0.06 0.33 11.74
N TRP A 37 -0.86 0.87 12.55
CA TRP A 37 -1.97 0.11 13.13
C TRP A 37 -2.94 -0.39 12.06
N ILE A 38 -3.22 0.39 11.02
CA ILE A 38 -4.05 -0.05 9.89
C ILE A 38 -3.38 -1.23 9.16
N ILE A 39 -2.10 -1.12 8.84
CA ILE A 39 -1.34 -2.20 8.18
C ILE A 39 -1.39 -3.46 9.04
N LEU A 40 -1.11 -3.35 10.32
CA LEU A 40 -1.14 -4.47 11.26
C LEU A 40 -2.51 -5.15 11.30
N LEU A 41 -3.58 -4.37 11.43
CA LEU A 41 -4.95 -4.86 11.50
C LEU A 41 -5.34 -5.58 10.21
N LEU A 42 -5.06 -4.98 9.05
CA LEU A 42 -5.37 -5.57 7.75
C LEU A 42 -4.53 -6.83 7.49
N THR A 43 -3.26 -6.85 7.90
CA THR A 43 -2.42 -8.05 7.82
C THR A 43 -2.94 -9.18 8.69
N CYS A 44 -3.37 -8.88 9.92
CA CYS A 44 -3.97 -9.88 10.80
C CYS A 44 -5.30 -10.41 10.22
N ALA A 45 -6.15 -9.54 9.68
CA ALA A 45 -7.39 -9.95 9.01
C ALA A 45 -7.10 -10.84 7.80
N ALA A 46 -6.14 -10.45 6.95
CA ALA A 46 -5.70 -11.25 5.81
C ALA A 46 -5.13 -12.61 6.24
N PHE A 47 -4.44 -12.68 7.38
CA PHE A 47 -3.92 -13.95 7.91
C PHE A 47 -5.05 -14.90 8.36
N ILE A 48 -6.12 -14.38 8.93
CA ILE A 48 -7.29 -15.18 9.32
C ILE A 48 -7.97 -15.76 8.07
N GLU A 49 -8.10 -14.98 7.02
CA GLU A 49 -8.79 -15.34 5.78
C GLU A 49 -7.84 -15.85 4.67
N VAL A 50 -6.61 -16.20 5.00
CA VAL A 50 -5.58 -16.55 4.02
C VAL A 50 -5.98 -17.73 3.12
N LYS A 51 -6.74 -18.70 3.63
CA LYS A 51 -7.22 -19.84 2.83
C LYS A 51 -8.18 -19.40 1.71
N SER A 52 -9.00 -18.40 1.97
CA SER A 52 -9.91 -17.82 0.99
C SER A 52 -9.13 -17.00 -0.05
N LEU A 53 -8.12 -16.25 0.40
CA LEU A 53 -7.21 -15.49 -0.46
C LEU A 53 -6.44 -16.40 -1.43
N VAL A 54 -5.86 -17.47 -0.90
CA VAL A 54 -5.14 -18.48 -1.71
C VAL A 54 -6.06 -19.02 -2.81
N LYS A 55 -7.28 -19.46 -2.46
CA LYS A 55 -8.25 -19.97 -3.44
C LYS A 55 -8.57 -18.97 -4.56
N ILE A 56 -8.77 -17.68 -4.20
CA ILE A 56 -9.06 -16.63 -5.18
C ILE A 56 -7.86 -16.41 -6.12
N LEU A 57 -6.64 -16.44 -5.56
CA LEU A 57 -5.41 -16.23 -6.33
C LEU A 57 -5.04 -17.44 -7.20
N GLU A 58 -5.49 -18.65 -6.86
CA GLU A 58 -5.31 -19.86 -7.67
C GLU A 58 -6.29 -19.97 -8.86
N LEU A 59 -7.43 -19.29 -8.81
CA LEU A 59 -8.46 -19.37 -9.87
C LEU A 59 -7.93 -19.12 -11.29
N PRO A 60 -7.01 -18.17 -11.54
CA PRO A 60 -6.48 -17.93 -12.87
C PRO A 60 -5.69 -19.11 -13.46
N VAL A 61 -5.28 -20.09 -12.63
CA VAL A 61 -4.37 -21.19 -13.00
C VAL A 61 -4.93 -22.56 -12.59
N SER A 62 -6.21 -22.79 -12.84
CA SER A 62 -6.91 -24.02 -12.43
C SER A 62 -6.32 -25.34 -12.97
N ASN A 63 -5.41 -25.28 -13.96
CA ASN A 63 -4.83 -26.44 -14.62
C ASN A 63 -3.38 -26.78 -14.22
N VAL A 64 -2.77 -26.00 -13.31
CA VAL A 64 -1.38 -26.22 -12.89
C VAL A 64 -1.34 -26.86 -11.50
N LYS A 65 -0.52 -27.89 -11.33
CA LYS A 65 -0.28 -28.52 -10.03
C LYS A 65 0.84 -27.80 -9.32
N PHE A 66 0.54 -27.32 -8.13
CA PHE A 66 1.55 -26.75 -7.23
C PHE A 66 2.22 -27.85 -6.42
N PHE A 67 3.50 -27.69 -6.16
CA PHE A 67 4.26 -28.56 -5.27
C PHE A 67 5.07 -27.73 -4.26
N GLN A 68 5.37 -28.36 -3.14
CA GLN A 68 6.23 -27.79 -2.10
C GLN A 68 7.65 -28.35 -2.28
N ILE A 69 8.63 -27.45 -2.30
CA ILE A 69 10.04 -27.84 -2.37
C ILE A 69 10.58 -28.16 -0.98
N SER A 70 10.08 -27.48 0.06
CA SER A 70 10.54 -27.67 1.44
C SER A 70 9.40 -27.80 2.44
N PRO A 71 9.61 -28.56 3.54
CA PRO A 71 8.68 -28.59 4.67
C PRO A 71 8.58 -27.18 5.27
N GLY A 72 7.39 -26.64 5.39
CA GLY A 72 7.16 -25.29 5.93
C GLY A 72 7.07 -24.18 4.88
N GLU A 73 7.33 -24.45 3.61
CA GLU A 73 7.16 -23.48 2.51
C GLU A 73 5.75 -22.89 2.50
N TYR A 74 4.72 -23.71 2.66
CA TYR A 74 3.33 -23.26 2.76
C TYR A 74 3.10 -22.28 3.93
N PHE A 75 3.73 -22.52 5.08
CA PHE A 75 3.58 -21.62 6.23
C PHE A 75 4.23 -20.25 5.96
N ILE A 76 5.44 -20.25 5.41
CA ILE A 76 6.15 -19.02 5.05
C ILE A 76 5.39 -18.24 3.99
N SER A 77 4.91 -18.93 2.95
CA SER A 77 4.10 -18.33 1.89
C SER A 77 2.80 -17.74 2.43
N THR A 78 2.16 -18.40 3.38
CA THR A 78 0.96 -17.91 4.06
C THR A 78 1.20 -16.58 4.76
N ILE A 79 2.34 -16.44 5.46
CA ILE A 79 2.74 -15.18 6.10
C ILE A 79 3.00 -14.10 5.05
N LYS A 80 3.73 -14.43 3.98
CA LYS A 80 4.00 -13.51 2.86
C LYS A 80 2.70 -13.02 2.22
N ILE A 81 1.79 -13.92 1.85
CA ILE A 81 0.50 -13.60 1.24
C ILE A 81 -0.29 -12.64 2.14
N SER A 82 -0.36 -12.93 3.44
CA SER A 82 -1.09 -12.11 4.41
C SER A 82 -0.48 -10.71 4.53
N PHE A 83 0.84 -10.62 4.60
CA PHE A 83 1.56 -9.36 4.70
C PHE A 83 1.39 -8.49 3.46
N TYR A 84 1.63 -9.06 2.27
CA TYR A 84 1.46 -8.34 1.00
C TYR A 84 0.01 -7.91 0.77
N THR A 85 -0.95 -8.77 1.11
CA THR A 85 -2.38 -8.43 1.02
C THR A 85 -2.75 -7.32 1.99
N GLY A 86 -2.29 -7.38 3.24
CA GLY A 86 -2.48 -6.32 4.22
C GLY A 86 -1.88 -4.98 3.76
N LEU A 87 -0.67 -5.01 3.22
CA LEU A 87 0.00 -3.83 2.68
C LEU A 87 -0.73 -3.29 1.44
N LEU A 88 -1.20 -4.16 0.54
CA LEU A 88 -1.96 -3.79 -0.65
C LEU A 88 -3.25 -3.05 -0.27
N PHE A 89 -4.07 -3.62 0.60
CA PHE A 89 -5.33 -2.98 1.02
C PHE A 89 -5.12 -1.76 1.92
N SER A 90 -3.97 -1.61 2.57
CA SER A 90 -3.62 -0.40 3.31
C SER A 90 -3.12 0.74 2.41
N SER A 91 -2.68 0.46 1.17
CA SER A 91 -2.09 1.45 0.27
C SER A 91 -2.98 2.68 0.02
N PRO A 92 -4.30 2.59 -0.23
CA PRO A 92 -5.14 3.77 -0.39
C PRO A 92 -5.24 4.61 0.91
N PHE A 93 -5.17 3.96 2.07
CA PHE A 93 -5.14 4.67 3.36
C PHE A 93 -3.79 5.38 3.56
N ILE A 94 -2.67 4.76 3.17
CA ILE A 94 -1.33 5.36 3.21
C ILE A 94 -1.32 6.62 2.35
N VAL A 95 -1.79 6.52 1.10
CA VAL A 95 -1.86 7.66 0.17
C VAL A 95 -2.76 8.76 0.71
N SER A 96 -3.93 8.40 1.29
CA SER A 96 -4.82 9.39 1.89
C SER A 96 -4.17 10.13 3.07
N GLN A 97 -3.44 9.45 3.94
CA GLN A 97 -2.72 10.07 5.06
C GLN A 97 -1.57 10.97 4.57
N LEU A 98 -0.89 10.57 3.49
CA LEU A 98 0.15 11.39 2.87
C LEU A 98 -0.44 12.70 2.29
N ILE A 99 -1.56 12.61 1.57
CA ILE A 99 -2.26 13.78 1.02
C ILE A 99 -2.75 14.69 2.16
N LEU A 100 -3.35 14.13 3.21
CA LEU A 100 -3.82 14.87 4.37
C LEU A 100 -2.68 15.55 5.15
N PHE A 101 -1.49 14.97 5.16
CA PHE A 101 -0.29 15.56 5.75
C PHE A 101 0.19 16.80 4.98
N LEU A 102 -0.01 16.82 3.67
CA LEU A 102 0.33 17.97 2.81
C LEU A 102 -0.69 19.11 2.90
N LEU A 103 -1.89 18.85 3.45
CA LEU A 103 -3.02 19.79 3.56
C LEU A 103 -2.68 21.16 4.19
N PRO A 104 -1.96 21.25 5.33
CA PRO A 104 -1.65 22.53 5.95
C PRO A 104 -0.80 23.45 5.07
N GLY A 105 -0.09 22.90 4.06
CA GLY A 105 0.66 23.68 3.07
C GLY A 105 -0.16 24.16 1.86
N LEU A 106 -1.42 23.72 1.72
CA LEU A 106 -2.24 24.02 0.54
C LEU A 106 -3.20 25.21 0.75
N THR A 107 -3.54 25.85 -0.35
CA THR A 107 -4.51 26.97 -0.34
C THR A 107 -5.95 26.49 -0.15
N LYS A 108 -6.85 27.38 0.31
CA LYS A 108 -8.29 27.06 0.50
C LYS A 108 -8.99 26.57 -0.77
N LYS A 109 -8.46 26.88 -1.97
CA LYS A 109 -9.00 26.40 -3.25
C LYS A 109 -8.59 24.96 -3.51
N GLU A 110 -7.35 24.62 -3.21
CA GLU A 110 -6.78 23.27 -3.38
C GLU A 110 -7.39 22.27 -2.40
N THR A 111 -7.70 22.70 -1.17
CA THR A 111 -8.35 21.87 -0.16
C THR A 111 -9.70 21.30 -0.64
N LYS A 112 -10.45 22.04 -1.47
CA LYS A 112 -11.74 21.55 -2.01
C LYS A 112 -11.59 20.42 -3.01
N ILE A 113 -10.42 20.27 -3.63
CA ILE A 113 -10.14 19.26 -4.65
C ILE A 113 -9.66 17.96 -4.00
N ILE A 114 -9.23 17.99 -2.73
CA ILE A 114 -8.66 16.82 -2.05
C ILE A 114 -9.67 15.69 -1.86
N LEU A 115 -10.89 16.01 -1.46
CA LEU A 115 -11.92 14.99 -1.25
C LEU A 115 -12.26 14.22 -2.55
N PRO A 116 -12.54 14.88 -3.69
CA PRO A 116 -12.74 14.16 -4.93
C PRO A 116 -11.47 13.43 -5.41
N LEU A 117 -10.28 13.96 -5.14
CA LEU A 117 -9.01 13.28 -5.47
C LEU A 117 -8.84 11.97 -4.68
N LEU A 118 -9.14 11.99 -3.38
CA LEU A 118 -9.09 10.77 -2.54
C LEU A 118 -10.10 9.71 -3.02
N LEU A 119 -11.30 10.13 -3.39
CA LEU A 119 -12.30 9.21 -3.92
C LEU A 119 -11.87 8.64 -5.29
N ALA A 120 -11.30 9.47 -6.15
CA ALA A 120 -10.76 9.04 -7.44
C ALA A 120 -9.60 8.04 -7.26
N SER A 121 -8.67 8.31 -6.33
CA SER A 121 -7.56 7.41 -6.00
C SER A 121 -8.06 6.03 -5.53
N LEU A 122 -9.08 6.00 -4.65
CA LEU A 122 -9.66 4.74 -4.18
C LEU A 122 -10.34 3.96 -5.32
N LEU A 123 -11.07 4.64 -6.21
CA LEU A 123 -11.70 4.02 -7.37
C LEU A 123 -10.66 3.50 -8.37
N LEU A 124 -9.64 4.30 -8.66
CA LEU A 124 -8.54 3.92 -9.54
C LEU A 124 -7.79 2.70 -9.02
N PHE A 125 -7.54 2.65 -7.71
CA PHE A 125 -6.94 1.49 -7.07
C PHE A 125 -7.77 0.23 -7.29
N GLY A 126 -9.09 0.29 -7.06
CA GLY A 126 -9.98 -0.84 -7.31
C GLY A 126 -9.98 -1.29 -8.78
N ILE A 127 -9.99 -0.35 -9.71
CA ILE A 127 -9.89 -0.62 -11.16
C ILE A 127 -8.53 -1.26 -11.48
N GLY A 128 -7.43 -0.77 -10.90
CA GLY A 128 -6.10 -1.33 -11.07
C GLY A 128 -5.99 -2.78 -10.60
N LEU A 129 -6.58 -3.10 -9.44
CA LEU A 129 -6.63 -4.47 -8.94
C LEU A 129 -7.48 -5.38 -9.84
N ALA A 130 -8.63 -4.91 -10.29
CA ALA A 130 -9.48 -5.65 -11.22
C ALA A 130 -8.75 -5.89 -12.56
N PHE A 131 -8.09 -4.89 -13.10
CA PHE A 131 -7.27 -5.01 -14.30
C PHE A 131 -6.12 -6.02 -14.12
N SER A 132 -5.43 -5.97 -12.98
CA SER A 132 -4.39 -6.95 -12.67
C SER A 132 -4.93 -8.37 -12.65
N TYR A 133 -6.06 -8.59 -11.96
CA TYR A 133 -6.65 -9.91 -11.78
C TYR A 133 -7.20 -10.50 -13.08
N TYR A 134 -7.97 -9.74 -13.85
CA TYR A 134 -8.66 -10.25 -15.03
C TYR A 134 -7.84 -10.20 -16.31
N THR A 135 -6.83 -9.34 -16.39
CA THR A 135 -6.08 -9.11 -17.62
C THR A 135 -4.60 -9.41 -17.47
N LEU A 136 -3.93 -8.77 -16.51
CA LEU A 136 -2.48 -8.82 -16.42
C LEU A 136 -1.98 -10.20 -15.97
N ILE A 137 -2.56 -10.76 -14.92
CA ILE A 137 -2.17 -12.06 -14.39
C ILE A 137 -2.40 -13.17 -15.41
N PRO A 138 -3.60 -13.36 -16.01
CA PRO A 138 -3.78 -14.38 -17.02
C PRO A 138 -2.88 -14.21 -18.25
N ALA A 139 -2.64 -12.98 -18.69
CA ALA A 139 -1.76 -12.71 -19.81
C ALA A 139 -0.30 -13.12 -19.52
N ALA A 140 0.20 -12.76 -18.35
CA ALA A 140 1.55 -13.10 -17.90
C ALA A 140 1.73 -14.62 -17.74
N LEU A 141 0.75 -15.28 -17.12
CA LEU A 141 0.78 -16.74 -16.91
C LEU A 141 0.71 -17.51 -18.24
N ASN A 142 -0.17 -17.12 -19.16
CA ASN A 142 -0.25 -17.71 -20.48
C ASN A 142 1.05 -17.51 -21.28
N PHE A 143 1.67 -16.34 -21.14
CA PHE A 143 2.97 -16.10 -21.77
C PHE A 143 4.02 -17.10 -21.25
N PHE A 144 4.16 -17.30 -19.95
CA PHE A 144 5.13 -18.24 -19.39
C PHE A 144 4.81 -19.70 -19.72
N LEU A 145 3.53 -20.10 -19.71
CA LEU A 145 3.11 -21.44 -20.09
C LEU A 145 3.46 -21.72 -21.54
N ASN A 146 3.06 -20.87 -22.47
CA ASN A 146 3.34 -21.06 -23.91
C ASN A 146 4.83 -21.02 -24.24
N TYR A 147 5.61 -20.20 -23.51
CA TYR A 147 7.04 -20.09 -23.72
C TYR A 147 7.80 -21.37 -23.29
N SER A 148 7.30 -22.08 -22.29
CA SER A 148 7.92 -23.29 -21.75
C SER A 148 7.37 -24.60 -22.32
N GLU A 149 6.22 -24.59 -22.99
CA GLU A 149 5.45 -25.78 -23.39
C GLU A 149 6.21 -26.74 -24.31
N GLU A 150 7.14 -26.21 -25.12
CA GLU A 150 7.96 -27.05 -26.04
C GLU A 150 9.12 -27.79 -25.35
N VAL A 151 9.53 -27.38 -24.15
CA VAL A 151 10.80 -27.80 -23.52
C VAL A 151 10.63 -28.41 -22.15
N LEU A 152 9.64 -27.94 -21.37
CA LEU A 152 9.48 -28.27 -19.94
C LEU A 152 8.03 -28.56 -19.59
N GLU A 153 7.79 -29.58 -18.77
CA GLU A 153 6.50 -29.71 -18.08
C GLU A 153 6.39 -28.64 -16.99
N PRO A 154 5.28 -27.87 -16.93
CA PRO A 154 5.12 -26.77 -15.99
C PRO A 154 4.90 -27.29 -14.56
N PHE A 155 5.97 -27.41 -13.79
CA PHE A 155 5.93 -27.65 -12.35
C PHE A 155 6.18 -26.32 -11.62
N TRP A 156 5.18 -25.81 -10.91
CA TRP A 156 5.26 -24.51 -10.27
C TRP A 156 5.38 -24.64 -8.76
N SER A 157 6.41 -24.00 -8.20
CA SER A 157 6.54 -23.85 -6.75
C SER A 157 5.44 -22.95 -6.23
N PHE A 158 4.80 -23.38 -5.15
CA PHE A 158 3.75 -22.62 -4.48
C PHE A 158 4.22 -21.21 -4.08
N ASP A 159 5.37 -21.11 -3.42
CA ASP A 159 5.92 -19.83 -2.94
C ASP A 159 6.23 -18.86 -4.10
N GLN A 160 6.91 -19.35 -5.15
CA GLN A 160 7.29 -18.51 -6.30
C GLN A 160 6.09 -18.00 -7.09
N TYR A 161 5.05 -18.81 -7.24
CA TYR A 161 3.81 -18.41 -7.91
C TYR A 161 3.13 -17.27 -7.16
N PHE A 162 2.92 -17.42 -5.85
CA PHE A 162 2.24 -16.40 -5.06
C PHE A 162 3.06 -15.12 -4.96
N GLU A 163 4.38 -15.22 -4.82
CA GLU A 163 5.26 -14.05 -4.82
C GLU A 163 5.14 -13.27 -6.14
N PHE A 164 5.18 -13.97 -7.27
CA PHE A 164 5.01 -13.33 -8.59
C PHE A 164 3.66 -12.62 -8.73
N ILE A 165 2.56 -13.28 -8.36
CA ILE A 165 1.21 -12.68 -8.45
C ILE A 165 1.06 -11.49 -7.52
N LEU A 166 1.54 -11.59 -6.28
CA LEU A 166 1.45 -10.50 -5.32
C LEU A 166 2.26 -9.28 -5.75
N VAL A 167 3.44 -9.49 -6.35
CA VAL A 167 4.24 -8.40 -6.92
C VAL A 167 3.50 -7.73 -8.09
N LEU A 168 2.84 -8.48 -8.96
CA LEU A 168 2.03 -7.92 -10.04
C LEU A 168 0.85 -7.10 -9.51
N PHE A 169 0.12 -7.61 -8.52
CA PHE A 169 -0.96 -6.87 -7.87
C PHE A 169 -0.47 -5.58 -7.24
N TYR A 170 0.60 -5.66 -6.47
CA TYR A 170 1.14 -4.51 -5.76
C TYR A 170 1.64 -3.44 -6.72
N SER A 171 2.41 -3.84 -7.73
CA SER A 171 2.95 -2.92 -8.75
C SER A 171 1.83 -2.24 -9.52
N THR A 172 0.81 -3.00 -9.94
CA THR A 172 -0.34 -2.46 -10.67
C THR A 172 -1.20 -1.55 -9.78
N GLY A 173 -1.50 -1.98 -8.56
CA GLY A 173 -2.26 -1.17 -7.60
C GLY A 173 -1.59 0.16 -7.32
N LEU A 174 -0.27 0.19 -7.12
CA LEU A 174 0.49 1.43 -6.95
C LEU A 174 0.53 2.27 -8.23
N ALA A 175 0.73 1.67 -9.40
CA ALA A 175 0.76 2.39 -10.68
C ALA A 175 -0.55 3.16 -10.94
N PHE A 176 -1.68 2.61 -10.55
CA PHE A 176 -2.99 3.27 -10.67
C PHE A 176 -3.26 4.32 -9.59
N GLN A 177 -2.38 4.48 -8.59
CA GLN A 177 -2.48 5.52 -7.57
C GLN A 177 -1.64 6.77 -7.88
N ILE A 178 -0.72 6.68 -8.83
CA ILE A 178 0.12 7.79 -9.29
C ILE A 178 -0.59 8.56 -10.40
#